data_8671b57ceba0bada4bb0c81bf4541e6a
#
_entry.id   8671b57ceba0bada4bb0c81bf4541e6a
#
_cell.length_a   1.000
_cell.length_b   1.000
_cell.length_c   1.000
_cell.angle_alpha   90.00
_cell.angle_beta   90.00
_cell.angle_gamma   90.00
#
_symmetry.space_group_name_H-M   'P 1'
#
loop_
_entity.id
_entity.type
_entity.pdbx_description
1 polymer ?
#
loop_
_entity_poly.entity_id
_entity_poly.type
_entity_poly.pdbx_seq_one_letter_code
_entity_poly.pdbx_strand_id
1 'polypeptide(L)'
;KGKIHFENDKNAILLESQEEPMIKGDFLPDSISSEEYEEMDKAFPSLKAGSYKVLIVEDNEELLQILNTLFAPFYQVILAGNGEEGLRKANEEKPDLIVSDVMMPLMSGMEMCMKIKNNIELCHIPVVLLTALDSIEYNIEGFQQGADDYISKPFHAKILLMRCNNLIRNRLLLKSQLTKQVDFDVQLLATTSLDQQLLNRIVEIVDLRMGEPDFDVNALARELNMGRSSFFTKVKNLTGMTPSELIQNQRINRASILLRERPDLLVNEISDRLGFTSTVYFSRCFKAKFGIAPAQFRKKEQ
;
A
#
# COMPACT_ATOMS: atom_id res chain seq x y z
N LYS A 1 51.25 -41.84 -36.10
CA LYS A 1 50.32 -42.96 -36.30
C LYS A 1 49.82 -43.37 -34.90
N GLY A 2 48.77 -42.88 -34.45
CA GLY A 2 48.11 -43.26 -33.21
C GLY A 2 46.62 -42.96 -33.35
N LYS A 3 45.83 -44.02 -33.47
CA LYS A 3 44.38 -43.96 -33.48
C LYS A 3 43.91 -43.74 -32.07
N ILE A 4 43.16 -42.71 -31.85
CA ILE A 4 42.42 -42.48 -30.60
C ILE A 4 41.03 -43.07 -30.82
N HIS A 5 40.71 -44.11 -30.01
CA HIS A 5 39.39 -44.70 -29.89
C HIS A 5 38.55 -43.75 -29.04
N PHE A 6 37.40 -43.30 -29.55
CA PHE A 6 36.32 -42.75 -28.78
C PHE A 6 35.44 -43.91 -28.29
N GLU A 7 35.49 -44.20 -27.01
CA GLU A 7 34.48 -45.04 -26.36
C GLU A 7 33.24 -44.20 -26.05
N ASN A 8 32.10 -44.72 -26.48
CA ASN A 8 30.77 -44.20 -26.21
C ASN A 8 30.41 -44.41 -24.73
N ASP A 9 30.45 -43.37 -23.93
CA ASP A 9 29.79 -43.35 -22.63
C ASP A 9 28.33 -42.94 -22.81
N LYS A 10 27.46 -43.92 -22.82
CA LYS A 10 26.03 -43.80 -22.66
C LYS A 10 25.73 -43.62 -21.16
N ASN A 11 25.81 -42.44 -20.62
CA ASN A 11 25.12 -42.07 -19.39
C ASN A 11 24.10 -40.97 -19.73
N ALA A 12 22.97 -41.42 -20.29
CA ALA A 12 21.76 -40.66 -20.23
C ALA A 12 21.30 -40.66 -18.75
N ILE A 13 21.57 -39.57 -18.04
CA ILE A 13 20.93 -39.29 -16.76
C ILE A 13 19.45 -39.07 -17.09
N LEU A 14 18.64 -40.09 -16.83
CA LEU A 14 17.21 -39.95 -16.64
C LEU A 14 17.03 -38.91 -15.51
N LEU A 15 16.64 -37.70 -15.86
CA LEU A 15 16.01 -36.80 -14.94
C LEU A 15 14.71 -37.50 -14.50
N GLU A 16 14.78 -38.20 -13.38
CA GLU A 16 13.59 -38.56 -12.62
C GLU A 16 12.88 -37.25 -12.32
N SER A 17 11.67 -37.16 -12.84
CA SER A 17 10.70 -36.16 -12.41
C SER A 17 10.57 -36.30 -10.91
N GLN A 18 11.23 -35.40 -10.18
CA GLN A 18 10.97 -35.22 -8.76
C GLN A 18 9.50 -34.82 -8.66
N GLU A 19 8.69 -35.74 -8.22
CA GLU A 19 7.35 -35.47 -7.74
C GLU A 19 7.47 -34.34 -6.72
N GLU A 20 6.78 -33.23 -6.99
CA GLU A 20 6.64 -32.14 -6.02
C GLU A 20 6.25 -32.73 -4.67
N PRO A 21 6.86 -32.31 -3.56
CA PRO A 21 6.49 -32.80 -2.25
C PRO A 21 5.01 -32.47 -2.03
N MET A 22 4.18 -33.52 -2.05
CA MET A 22 2.77 -33.41 -1.73
C MET A 22 2.63 -32.68 -0.41
N ILE A 23 1.97 -31.52 -0.44
CA ILE A 23 1.55 -30.75 0.74
C ILE A 23 0.61 -31.64 1.53
N LYS A 24 1.15 -32.43 2.47
CA LYS A 24 0.36 -33.31 3.33
C LYS A 24 0.04 -32.59 4.62
N GLY A 25 -1.24 -32.37 4.84
CA GLY A 25 -1.87 -32.43 6.14
C GLY A 25 -2.08 -31.15 6.95
N ASP A 26 -1.30 -30.07 6.79
CA ASP A 26 -1.43 -28.89 7.66
C ASP A 26 -2.16 -27.68 6.99
N PHE A 27 -2.70 -27.86 5.80
CA PHE A 27 -3.27 -26.81 4.97
C PHE A 27 -4.77 -26.89 4.74
N LEU A 28 -5.46 -27.88 5.29
CA LEU A 28 -6.92 -27.93 5.16
C LEU A 28 -7.56 -26.93 6.11
N PRO A 29 -8.63 -26.22 5.70
CA PRO A 29 -9.39 -25.32 6.56
C PRO A 29 -9.88 -25.97 7.86
N ASP A 30 -10.05 -27.31 7.86
CA ASP A 30 -10.39 -28.11 9.03
C ASP A 30 -9.26 -28.19 10.08
N SER A 31 -8.05 -27.73 9.76
CA SER A 31 -6.94 -27.70 10.71
C SER A 31 -6.89 -26.40 11.55
N ILE A 32 -7.62 -25.37 11.17
CA ILE A 32 -7.80 -24.19 12.02
C ILE A 32 -9.02 -24.45 12.90
N SER A 33 -8.80 -24.68 14.20
CA SER A 33 -9.91 -24.92 15.14
C SER A 33 -10.77 -23.67 15.27
N SER A 34 -12.06 -23.85 15.65
CA SER A 34 -12.95 -22.74 15.93
C SER A 34 -12.39 -21.78 16.99
N GLU A 35 -11.60 -22.31 17.94
CA GLU A 35 -10.92 -21.54 18.98
C GLU A 35 -9.79 -20.67 18.39
N GLU A 36 -9.05 -21.16 17.41
CA GLU A 36 -8.02 -20.37 16.71
C GLU A 36 -8.62 -19.26 15.85
N TYR A 37 -9.77 -19.49 15.21
CA TYR A 37 -10.52 -18.43 14.53
C TYR A 37 -10.99 -17.35 15.50
N GLU A 38 -11.52 -17.73 16.68
CA GLU A 38 -11.92 -16.77 17.70
C GLU A 38 -10.74 -16.00 18.29
N GLU A 39 -9.58 -16.64 18.48
CA GLU A 39 -8.35 -15.95 18.88
C GLU A 39 -7.88 -14.96 17.83
N MET A 40 -7.99 -15.31 16.55
CA MET A 40 -7.64 -14.43 15.44
C MET A 40 -8.59 -13.24 15.35
N ASP A 41 -9.89 -13.45 15.51
CA ASP A 41 -10.88 -12.37 15.53
C ASP A 41 -10.66 -11.42 16.72
N LYS A 42 -10.30 -11.95 17.90
CA LYS A 42 -9.89 -11.16 19.08
C LYS A 42 -8.57 -10.42 18.87
N ALA A 43 -7.62 -11.03 18.13
CA ALA A 43 -6.34 -10.40 17.80
C ALA A 43 -6.47 -9.27 16.76
N PHE A 44 -7.56 -9.26 15.97
CA PHE A 44 -7.78 -8.34 14.85
C PHE A 44 -9.08 -7.53 14.91
N PRO A 45 -9.47 -6.97 16.05
CA PRO A 45 -10.77 -6.30 16.23
C PRO A 45 -10.91 -5.02 15.38
N SER A 46 -9.83 -4.56 14.75
CA SER A 46 -9.82 -3.33 13.95
C SER A 46 -10.19 -3.55 12.48
N LEU A 47 -10.21 -4.79 12.00
CA LEU A 47 -10.59 -5.13 10.64
C LEU A 47 -12.03 -5.67 10.67
N LYS A 48 -13.00 -4.81 10.37
CA LYS A 48 -14.37 -5.30 10.12
C LYS A 48 -14.31 -6.27 8.95
N ALA A 49 -14.79 -7.50 9.16
CA ALA A 49 -14.84 -8.52 8.13
C ALA A 49 -15.39 -7.96 6.82
N GLY A 50 -14.71 -8.21 5.71
CA GLY A 50 -15.10 -7.75 4.38
C GLY A 50 -14.88 -6.27 4.07
N SER A 51 -14.20 -5.48 4.92
CA SER A 51 -13.92 -4.06 4.63
C SER A 51 -12.71 -3.85 3.71
N TYR A 52 -11.85 -4.85 3.58
CA TYR A 52 -10.61 -4.78 2.78
C TYR A 52 -10.62 -5.86 1.70
N LYS A 53 -10.08 -5.49 0.53
CA LYS A 53 -9.94 -6.37 -0.63
C LYS A 53 -8.55 -7.01 -0.64
N VAL A 54 -8.48 -8.32 -0.78
CA VAL A 54 -7.24 -9.06 -0.97
C VAL A 54 -7.27 -9.78 -2.32
N LEU A 55 -6.27 -9.51 -3.16
CA LEU A 55 -6.08 -10.24 -4.40
C LEU A 55 -5.12 -11.40 -4.14
N ILE A 56 -5.57 -12.61 -4.43
CA ILE A 56 -4.78 -13.84 -4.34
C ILE A 56 -4.49 -14.32 -5.76
N VAL A 57 -3.20 -14.56 -6.04
CA VAL A 57 -2.71 -14.98 -7.37
C VAL A 57 -1.93 -16.27 -7.21
N GLU A 58 -2.47 -17.36 -7.74
CA GLU A 58 -1.91 -18.72 -7.62
C GLU A 58 -2.38 -19.54 -8.83
N ASP A 59 -1.50 -20.25 -9.50
CA ASP A 59 -1.85 -21.06 -10.67
C ASP A 59 -2.35 -22.47 -10.31
N ASN A 60 -2.03 -22.94 -9.11
CA ASN A 60 -2.59 -24.19 -8.59
C ASN A 60 -4.00 -23.94 -8.03
N GLU A 61 -5.01 -24.51 -8.73
CA GLU A 61 -6.42 -24.32 -8.35
C GLU A 61 -6.75 -24.81 -6.93
N GLU A 62 -6.13 -25.90 -6.47
CA GLU A 62 -6.39 -26.44 -5.13
C GLU A 62 -5.86 -25.48 -4.05
N LEU A 63 -4.63 -25.02 -4.21
CA LEU A 63 -4.03 -24.04 -3.29
C LEU A 63 -4.77 -22.70 -3.34
N LEU A 64 -5.20 -22.26 -4.53
CA LEU A 64 -6.00 -21.04 -4.70
C LEU A 64 -7.32 -21.12 -3.91
N GLN A 65 -8.01 -22.28 -3.93
CA GLN A 65 -9.24 -22.48 -3.16
C GLN A 65 -8.97 -22.58 -1.65
N ILE A 66 -7.87 -23.18 -1.24
CA ILE A 66 -7.45 -23.23 0.16
C ILE A 66 -7.20 -21.79 0.66
N LEU A 67 -6.44 -21.00 -0.09
CA LEU A 67 -6.19 -19.58 0.24
C LEU A 67 -7.48 -18.77 0.27
N ASN A 68 -8.38 -18.98 -0.70
CA ASN A 68 -9.69 -18.34 -0.71
C ASN A 68 -10.47 -18.63 0.59
N THR A 69 -10.56 -19.91 0.96
CA THR A 69 -11.26 -20.33 2.18
C THR A 69 -10.63 -19.73 3.44
N LEU A 70 -9.30 -19.61 3.46
CA LEU A 70 -8.56 -19.05 4.58
C LEU A 70 -8.80 -17.52 4.73
N PHE A 71 -8.88 -16.78 3.63
CA PHE A 71 -9.00 -15.32 3.65
C PHE A 71 -10.45 -14.80 3.66
N ALA A 72 -11.41 -15.55 3.08
CA ALA A 72 -12.80 -15.13 2.91
C ALA A 72 -13.52 -14.72 4.21
N PRO A 73 -13.26 -15.34 5.39
CA PRO A 73 -13.88 -14.89 6.64
C PRO A 73 -13.51 -13.45 7.04
N PHE A 74 -12.34 -12.94 6.60
CA PHE A 74 -11.79 -11.66 7.04
C PHE A 74 -11.79 -10.59 5.94
N TYR A 75 -11.76 -10.99 4.66
CA TYR A 75 -11.51 -10.10 3.52
C TYR A 75 -12.48 -10.34 2.38
N GLN A 76 -12.67 -9.34 1.52
CA GLN A 76 -13.22 -9.54 0.18
C GLN A 76 -12.11 -10.11 -0.71
N VAL A 77 -12.22 -11.40 -1.05
CA VAL A 77 -11.19 -12.09 -1.82
C VAL A 77 -11.44 -11.95 -3.32
N ILE A 78 -10.39 -11.60 -4.05
CA ILE A 78 -10.33 -11.58 -5.51
C ILE A 78 -9.30 -12.64 -5.91
N LEU A 79 -9.66 -13.53 -6.83
CA LEU A 79 -8.80 -14.64 -7.25
C LEU A 79 -8.26 -14.39 -8.66
N ALA A 80 -7.02 -14.81 -8.91
CA ALA A 80 -6.40 -14.81 -10.24
C ALA A 80 -5.51 -16.07 -10.39
N GLY A 81 -5.52 -16.67 -11.58
CA GLY A 81 -4.79 -17.91 -11.87
C GLY A 81 -3.37 -17.70 -12.44
N ASN A 82 -2.92 -16.47 -12.64
CA ASN A 82 -1.56 -16.14 -13.12
C ASN A 82 -1.28 -14.65 -12.94
N GLY A 83 -0.02 -14.25 -13.12
CA GLY A 83 0.41 -12.87 -12.91
C GLY A 83 -0.19 -11.84 -13.88
N GLU A 84 -0.53 -12.22 -15.12
CA GLU A 84 -1.18 -11.32 -16.09
C GLU A 84 -2.60 -10.96 -15.63
N GLU A 85 -3.36 -11.97 -15.26
CA GLU A 85 -4.70 -11.80 -14.70
C GLU A 85 -4.65 -11.04 -13.38
N GLY A 86 -3.67 -11.36 -12.54
CA GLY A 86 -3.39 -10.65 -11.27
C GLY A 86 -3.15 -9.17 -11.49
N LEU A 87 -2.28 -8.80 -12.42
CA LEU A 87 -1.99 -7.40 -12.76
C LEU A 87 -3.23 -6.67 -13.30
N ARG A 88 -4.01 -7.32 -14.17
CA ARG A 88 -5.26 -6.77 -14.68
C ARG A 88 -6.26 -6.49 -13.55
N LYS A 89 -6.51 -7.50 -12.69
CA LYS A 89 -7.41 -7.37 -11.54
C LYS A 89 -6.92 -6.35 -10.51
N ALA A 90 -5.61 -6.24 -10.29
CA ALA A 90 -5.03 -5.21 -9.44
C ALA A 90 -5.35 -3.80 -9.97
N ASN A 91 -5.32 -3.59 -11.30
CA ASN A 91 -5.68 -2.32 -11.92
C ASN A 91 -7.18 -2.01 -11.82
N GLU A 92 -8.04 -3.00 -12.01
CA GLU A 92 -9.49 -2.83 -12.00
C GLU A 92 -10.05 -2.64 -10.58
N GLU A 93 -9.63 -3.52 -9.66
CA GLU A 93 -10.22 -3.64 -8.31
C GLU A 93 -9.51 -2.82 -7.25
N LYS A 94 -8.25 -2.41 -7.49
CA LYS A 94 -7.42 -1.65 -6.54
C LYS A 94 -7.43 -2.29 -5.14
N PRO A 95 -6.94 -3.53 -4.97
CA PRO A 95 -6.97 -4.23 -3.70
C PRO A 95 -6.12 -3.54 -2.63
N ASP A 96 -6.40 -3.85 -1.36
CA ASP A 96 -5.63 -3.33 -0.23
C ASP A 96 -4.36 -4.14 0.04
N LEU A 97 -4.30 -5.39 -0.46
CA LEU A 97 -3.18 -6.32 -0.35
C LEU A 97 -3.18 -7.29 -1.52
N ILE A 98 -2.01 -7.72 -1.95
CA ILE A 98 -1.82 -8.78 -2.93
C ILE A 98 -1.00 -9.89 -2.28
N VAL A 99 -1.46 -11.13 -2.40
CA VAL A 99 -0.73 -12.36 -2.06
C VAL A 99 -0.54 -13.13 -3.34
N SER A 100 0.70 -13.43 -3.72
CA SER A 100 0.99 -14.07 -5.01
C SER A 100 2.02 -15.17 -4.86
N ASP A 101 1.81 -16.29 -5.55
CA ASP A 101 2.91 -17.21 -5.81
C ASP A 101 3.99 -16.52 -6.66
N VAL A 102 5.23 -16.94 -6.46
CA VAL A 102 6.39 -16.48 -7.25
C VAL A 102 6.42 -17.15 -8.61
N MET A 103 6.21 -18.47 -8.65
CA MET A 103 6.40 -19.29 -9.84
C MET A 103 5.06 -19.61 -10.51
N MET A 104 4.71 -18.86 -11.53
CA MET A 104 3.47 -19.05 -12.29
C MET A 104 3.72 -18.96 -13.79
N PRO A 105 2.90 -19.62 -14.61
CA PRO A 105 2.97 -19.50 -16.07
C PRO A 105 2.59 -18.10 -16.54
N LEU A 106 2.95 -17.75 -17.76
CA LEU A 106 2.71 -16.48 -18.46
C LEU A 106 3.46 -15.30 -17.83
N MET A 107 3.20 -14.98 -16.59
CA MET A 107 3.87 -13.92 -15.83
C MET A 107 4.08 -14.41 -14.40
N SER A 108 5.32 -14.39 -13.94
CA SER A 108 5.66 -14.72 -12.55
C SER A 108 5.14 -13.68 -11.56
N GLY A 109 4.94 -14.11 -10.29
CA GLY A 109 4.56 -13.16 -9.22
C GLY A 109 5.61 -12.08 -8.99
N MET A 110 6.87 -12.38 -9.23
CA MET A 110 7.99 -11.44 -9.15
C MET A 110 7.89 -10.35 -10.23
N GLU A 111 7.65 -10.75 -11.48
CA GLU A 111 7.45 -9.83 -12.60
C GLU A 111 6.20 -8.97 -12.41
N MET A 112 5.10 -9.58 -11.93
CA MET A 112 3.89 -8.85 -11.57
C MET A 112 4.16 -7.83 -10.47
N CYS A 113 4.88 -8.21 -9.42
CA CYS A 113 5.27 -7.32 -8.32
C CYS A 113 6.05 -6.11 -8.85
N MET A 114 7.06 -6.31 -9.70
CA MET A 114 7.81 -5.23 -10.33
C MET A 114 6.90 -4.27 -11.10
N LYS A 115 5.98 -4.80 -11.91
CA LYS A 115 5.05 -3.97 -12.68
C LYS A 115 4.12 -3.16 -11.77
N ILE A 116 3.65 -3.76 -10.67
CA ILE A 116 2.84 -3.08 -9.64
C ILE A 116 3.65 -1.99 -8.95
N LYS A 117 4.88 -2.28 -8.51
CA LYS A 117 5.72 -1.32 -7.77
C LYS A 117 6.23 -0.17 -8.64
N ASN A 118 6.34 -0.37 -9.94
CA ASN A 118 6.67 0.68 -10.91
C ASN A 118 5.45 1.44 -11.46
N ASN A 119 4.23 1.06 -11.09
CA ASN A 119 3.03 1.77 -11.48
C ASN A 119 2.61 2.77 -10.39
N ILE A 120 2.58 4.06 -10.71
CA ILE A 120 2.25 5.11 -9.74
C ILE A 120 0.86 4.94 -9.10
N GLU A 121 -0.09 4.30 -9.79
CA GLU A 121 -1.43 4.05 -9.24
C GLU A 121 -1.47 2.87 -8.28
N LEU A 122 -0.55 1.89 -8.42
CA LEU A 122 -0.57 0.62 -7.71
C LEU A 122 0.57 0.46 -6.70
N CYS A 123 1.67 1.21 -6.85
CA CYS A 123 2.91 0.97 -6.10
C CYS A 123 2.73 1.01 -4.57
N HIS A 124 1.69 1.69 -4.10
CA HIS A 124 1.33 1.72 -2.69
C HIS A 124 0.73 0.41 -2.17
N ILE A 125 0.25 -0.50 -3.03
CA ILE A 125 -0.39 -1.76 -2.60
C ILE A 125 0.70 -2.70 -2.10
N PRO A 126 0.60 -3.24 -0.86
CA PRO A 126 1.54 -4.24 -0.38
C PRO A 126 1.41 -5.54 -1.16
N VAL A 127 2.55 -6.15 -1.44
CA VAL A 127 2.66 -7.44 -2.13
C VAL A 127 3.41 -8.40 -1.24
N VAL A 128 2.78 -9.53 -0.93
CA VAL A 128 3.38 -10.68 -0.24
C VAL A 128 3.63 -11.77 -1.27
N LEU A 129 4.86 -12.24 -1.37
CA LEU A 129 5.24 -13.30 -2.28
C LEU A 129 5.38 -14.64 -1.54
N LEU A 130 4.72 -15.67 -2.06
CA LEU A 130 4.83 -17.04 -1.59
C LEU A 130 5.92 -17.74 -2.42
N THR A 131 6.94 -18.31 -1.78
CA THR A 131 8.12 -18.86 -2.48
C THR A 131 8.47 -20.26 -1.99
N ALA A 132 9.03 -21.10 -2.85
CA ALA A 132 9.59 -22.39 -2.44
C ALA A 132 10.86 -22.21 -1.62
N LEU A 133 11.13 -23.13 -0.70
CA LEU A 133 12.17 -23.02 0.36
C LEU A 133 13.61 -22.88 -0.16
N ASP A 134 13.90 -23.34 -1.39
CA ASP A 134 15.27 -23.49 -1.90
C ASP A 134 15.84 -22.25 -2.59
N SER A 135 15.15 -21.11 -2.54
CA SER A 135 15.51 -19.93 -3.30
C SER A 135 15.98 -18.75 -2.43
N ILE A 136 16.98 -18.96 -1.58
CA ILE A 136 17.63 -17.85 -0.83
C ILE A 136 18.16 -16.79 -1.82
N GLU A 137 18.65 -17.19 -2.98
CA GLU A 137 19.12 -16.30 -4.05
C GLU A 137 17.95 -15.46 -4.62
N TYR A 138 16.77 -16.06 -4.84
CA TYR A 138 15.56 -15.32 -5.25
C TYR A 138 15.03 -14.38 -4.18
N ASN A 139 15.24 -14.66 -2.91
CA ASN A 139 14.85 -13.75 -1.83
C ASN A 139 15.63 -12.43 -1.89
N ILE A 140 16.95 -12.47 -2.18
CA ILE A 140 17.78 -11.26 -2.28
C ILE A 140 17.40 -10.43 -3.50
N GLU A 141 17.20 -11.05 -4.67
CA GLU A 141 16.74 -10.35 -5.87
C GLU A 141 15.31 -9.81 -5.70
N GLY A 142 14.44 -10.57 -5.05
CA GLY A 142 13.07 -10.18 -4.80
C GLY A 142 12.92 -9.00 -3.86
N PHE A 143 13.72 -8.92 -2.76
CA PHE A 143 13.76 -7.73 -1.91
C PHE A 143 14.21 -6.48 -2.68
N GLN A 144 15.10 -6.63 -3.67
CA GLN A 144 15.49 -5.53 -4.57
C GLN A 144 14.35 -5.10 -5.50
N GLN A 145 13.35 -5.96 -5.74
CA GLN A 145 12.21 -5.67 -6.62
C GLN A 145 10.99 -5.07 -5.89
N GLY A 146 11.11 -4.86 -4.56
CA GLY A 146 10.19 -4.05 -3.78
C GLY A 146 8.95 -4.78 -3.22
N ALA A 147 8.94 -6.11 -3.13
CA ALA A 147 7.90 -6.82 -2.37
C ALA A 147 7.97 -6.44 -0.88
N ASP A 148 6.80 -6.38 -0.24
CA ASP A 148 6.69 -5.93 1.16
C ASP A 148 6.95 -7.08 2.15
N ASP A 149 6.71 -8.34 1.75
CA ASP A 149 7.05 -9.53 2.55
C ASP A 149 7.21 -10.77 1.65
N TYR A 150 7.94 -11.77 2.19
CA TYR A 150 8.18 -13.07 1.58
C TYR A 150 7.84 -14.17 2.57
N ILE A 151 7.11 -15.19 2.12
CA ILE A 151 6.72 -16.34 2.94
C ILE A 151 7.08 -17.61 2.19
N SER A 152 7.95 -18.43 2.80
CA SER A 152 8.35 -19.71 2.21
C SER A 152 7.24 -20.76 2.32
N LYS A 153 7.02 -21.51 1.24
CA LYS A 153 6.21 -22.73 1.21
C LYS A 153 7.05 -23.90 1.74
N PRO A 154 6.55 -24.77 2.63
CA PRO A 154 5.22 -24.75 3.24
C PRO A 154 5.11 -23.69 4.34
N PHE A 155 3.94 -23.06 4.48
CA PHE A 155 3.67 -22.01 5.46
C PHE A 155 2.49 -22.39 6.37
N HIS A 156 2.50 -21.86 7.58
CA HIS A 156 1.36 -21.94 8.48
C HIS A 156 0.32 -20.88 8.14
N ALA A 157 -0.93 -21.31 7.94
CA ALA A 157 -2.06 -20.43 7.61
C ALA A 157 -2.19 -19.23 8.55
N LYS A 158 -2.07 -19.45 9.86
CA LYS A 158 -2.10 -18.40 10.90
C LYS A 158 -0.99 -17.36 10.72
N ILE A 159 0.22 -17.79 10.39
CA ILE A 159 1.37 -16.89 10.17
C ILE A 159 1.14 -16.03 8.93
N LEU A 160 0.67 -16.63 7.83
CA LEU A 160 0.34 -15.90 6.60
C LEU A 160 -0.70 -14.81 6.87
N LEU A 161 -1.82 -15.16 7.50
CA LEU A 161 -2.88 -14.20 7.85
C LEU A 161 -2.36 -13.09 8.78
N MET A 162 -1.56 -13.43 9.80
CA MET A 162 -1.00 -12.43 10.71
C MET A 162 -0.09 -11.44 10.00
N ARG A 163 0.76 -11.88 9.08
CA ARG A 163 1.67 -11.01 8.31
C ARG A 163 0.86 -10.09 7.37
N CYS A 164 -0.09 -10.65 6.64
CA CYS A 164 -0.98 -9.89 5.77
C CYS A 164 -1.76 -8.81 6.55
N ASN A 165 -2.29 -9.18 7.70
CA ASN A 165 -3.03 -8.28 8.56
C ASN A 165 -2.16 -7.15 9.13
N ASN A 166 -0.93 -7.46 9.54
CA ASN A 166 0.01 -6.45 10.02
C ASN A 166 0.35 -5.42 8.94
N LEU A 167 0.51 -5.84 7.68
CA LEU A 167 0.75 -4.91 6.56
C LEU A 167 -0.42 -3.93 6.39
N ILE A 168 -1.66 -4.43 6.39
CA ILE A 168 -2.86 -3.59 6.28
C ILE A 168 -2.97 -2.66 7.50
N ARG A 169 -2.82 -3.19 8.71
CA ARG A 169 -2.94 -2.46 9.97
C ARG A 169 -1.91 -1.33 10.09
N ASN A 170 -0.65 -1.60 9.77
CA ASN A 170 0.41 -0.58 9.82
C ASN A 170 0.07 0.61 8.93
N ARG A 171 -0.48 0.37 7.74
CA ARG A 171 -0.95 1.44 6.85
C ARG A 171 -2.10 2.23 7.44
N LEU A 172 -3.06 1.57 8.07
CA LEU A 172 -4.19 2.24 8.72
C LEU A 172 -3.73 3.11 9.88
N LEU A 173 -2.77 2.64 10.67
CA LEU A 173 -2.19 3.40 11.77
C LEU A 173 -1.50 4.68 11.25
N LEU A 174 -0.68 4.57 10.21
CA LEU A 174 -0.03 5.73 9.58
C LEU A 174 -1.06 6.73 9.06
N LYS A 175 -2.10 6.28 8.35
CA LYS A 175 -3.19 7.15 7.88
C LYS A 175 -3.93 7.81 9.03
N SER A 176 -4.18 7.11 10.14
CA SER A 176 -4.87 7.66 11.31
C SER A 176 -4.03 8.71 12.06
N GLN A 177 -2.71 8.60 12.03
CA GLN A 177 -1.80 9.58 12.61
C GLN A 177 -1.83 10.91 11.85
N LEU A 178 -1.90 10.86 10.52
CA LEU A 178 -2.02 12.05 9.67
C LEU A 178 -3.24 12.91 10.02
N THR A 179 -4.36 12.28 10.35
CA THR A 179 -5.59 13.00 10.70
C THR A 179 -5.57 13.60 12.10
N LYS A 180 -4.76 13.07 13.01
CA LYS A 180 -4.75 13.45 14.44
C LYS A 180 -3.58 14.34 14.83
N GLN A 181 -2.42 14.19 14.18
CA GLN A 181 -1.23 14.97 14.54
C GLN A 181 -1.15 16.27 13.76
N VAL A 182 -0.78 17.34 14.47
CA VAL A 182 -0.68 18.70 13.94
C VAL A 182 0.51 18.84 12.97
N ASP A 183 1.64 18.23 13.32
CA ASP A 183 2.91 18.35 12.59
C ASP A 183 3.32 17.03 11.92
N PHE A 184 2.34 16.18 11.53
CA PHE A 184 2.66 14.93 10.87
C PHE A 184 3.17 15.19 9.45
N ASP A 185 4.36 14.70 9.16
CA ASP A 185 4.94 14.76 7.83
C ASP A 185 4.23 13.76 6.90
N VAL A 186 3.53 14.29 5.89
CA VAL A 186 2.83 13.49 4.86
C VAL A 186 3.78 12.52 4.15
N GLN A 187 5.07 12.85 4.08
CA GLN A 187 6.10 12.04 3.44
C GLN A 187 6.30 10.69 4.13
N LEU A 188 6.01 10.59 5.42
CA LEU A 188 6.09 9.33 6.17
C LEU A 188 5.05 8.27 5.75
N LEU A 189 4.07 8.66 4.93
CA LEU A 189 3.08 7.74 4.36
C LEU A 189 3.60 7.01 3.13
N ALA A 190 4.72 7.45 2.57
CA ALA A 190 5.29 6.82 1.39
C ALA A 190 5.82 5.42 1.72
N THR A 191 5.38 4.44 0.95
CA THR A 191 5.85 3.05 1.05
C THR A 191 6.82 2.69 -0.06
N THR A 192 6.87 3.50 -1.10
CA THR A 192 7.78 3.35 -2.24
C THR A 192 8.44 4.68 -2.60
N SER A 193 9.54 4.62 -3.35
CA SER A 193 10.20 5.83 -3.86
C SER A 193 9.28 6.67 -4.76
N LEU A 194 8.37 6.04 -5.52
CA LEU A 194 7.38 6.73 -6.34
C LEU A 194 6.34 7.47 -5.48
N ASP A 195 5.88 6.85 -4.40
CA ASP A 195 4.99 7.50 -3.45
C ASP A 195 5.66 8.71 -2.80
N GLN A 196 6.93 8.57 -2.43
CA GLN A 196 7.73 9.66 -1.86
C GLN A 196 7.84 10.83 -2.84
N GLN A 197 8.19 10.55 -4.09
CA GLN A 197 8.30 11.57 -5.12
C GLN A 197 6.95 12.26 -5.37
N LEU A 198 5.87 11.50 -5.44
CA LEU A 198 4.52 12.05 -5.62
C LEU A 198 4.13 12.98 -4.46
N LEU A 199 4.31 12.53 -3.20
CA LEU A 199 3.96 13.33 -2.02
C LEU A 199 4.82 14.58 -1.93
N ASN A 200 6.12 14.49 -2.17
CA ASN A 200 7.02 15.65 -2.23
C ASN A 200 6.54 16.66 -3.26
N ARG A 201 6.20 16.19 -4.47
CA ARG A 201 5.73 17.06 -5.55
C ARG A 201 4.39 17.70 -5.24
N ILE A 202 3.48 16.96 -4.59
CA ILE A 202 2.20 17.53 -4.11
C ILE A 202 2.47 18.67 -3.13
N VAL A 203 3.30 18.45 -2.12
CA VAL A 203 3.62 19.45 -1.10
C VAL A 203 4.26 20.68 -1.74
N GLU A 204 5.25 20.52 -2.62
CA GLU A 204 5.90 21.62 -3.34
C GLU A 204 4.89 22.46 -4.13
N ILE A 205 4.04 21.82 -4.93
CA ILE A 205 3.05 22.54 -5.75
C ILE A 205 2.03 23.26 -4.87
N VAL A 206 1.56 22.61 -3.81
CA VAL A 206 0.62 23.23 -2.87
C VAL A 206 1.26 24.43 -2.20
N ASP A 207 2.50 24.32 -1.70
CA ASP A 207 3.21 25.41 -1.03
C ASP A 207 3.44 26.62 -1.94
N LEU A 208 3.74 26.36 -3.23
CA LEU A 208 3.93 27.44 -4.22
C LEU A 208 2.64 28.14 -4.59
N ARG A 209 1.52 27.41 -4.67
CA ARG A 209 0.28 27.91 -5.27
C ARG A 209 -0.89 28.05 -4.30
N MET A 210 -0.71 27.71 -3.00
CA MET A 210 -1.81 27.70 -2.02
C MET A 210 -2.50 29.06 -1.85
N GLY A 211 -1.80 30.16 -2.15
CA GLY A 211 -2.35 31.52 -2.10
C GLY A 211 -3.19 31.92 -3.31
N GLU A 212 -3.18 31.12 -4.38
CA GLU A 212 -3.97 31.43 -5.57
C GLU A 212 -5.45 31.06 -5.36
N PRO A 213 -6.41 31.99 -5.58
CA PRO A 213 -7.84 31.70 -5.36
C PRO A 213 -8.39 30.57 -6.22
N ASP A 214 -7.84 30.41 -7.44
CA ASP A 214 -8.28 29.42 -8.44
C ASP A 214 -7.50 28.09 -8.34
N PHE A 215 -6.59 27.97 -7.38
CA PHE A 215 -5.84 26.72 -7.18
C PHE A 215 -6.71 25.66 -6.52
N ASP A 216 -7.13 24.70 -7.34
CA ASP A 216 -7.99 23.58 -6.95
C ASP A 216 -7.37 22.21 -7.23
N VAL A 217 -8.13 21.16 -6.92
CA VAL A 217 -7.72 19.75 -7.16
C VAL A 217 -7.45 19.48 -8.65
N ASN A 218 -8.17 20.14 -9.57
CA ASN A 218 -7.98 19.92 -11.00
C ASN A 218 -6.66 20.55 -11.47
N ALA A 219 -6.32 21.73 -10.94
CA ALA A 219 -5.04 22.38 -11.20
C ALA A 219 -3.87 21.51 -10.70
N LEU A 220 -3.97 21.00 -9.48
CA LEU A 220 -2.95 20.12 -8.89
C LEU A 220 -2.80 18.81 -9.70
N ALA A 221 -3.89 18.15 -10.08
CA ALA A 221 -3.84 16.91 -10.85
C ALA A 221 -3.19 17.13 -12.23
N ARG A 222 -3.50 18.25 -12.90
CA ARG A 222 -2.88 18.62 -14.20
C ARG A 222 -1.37 18.82 -14.09
N GLU A 223 -0.89 19.50 -13.04
CA GLU A 223 0.55 19.71 -12.83
C GLU A 223 1.30 18.41 -12.51
N LEU A 224 0.60 17.44 -11.94
CA LEU A 224 1.14 16.09 -11.69
C LEU A 224 1.02 15.17 -12.91
N ASN A 225 0.48 15.66 -14.05
CA ASN A 225 0.18 14.85 -15.23
C ASN A 225 -0.69 13.64 -14.94
N MET A 226 -1.61 13.76 -13.99
CA MET A 226 -2.54 12.70 -13.59
C MET A 226 -3.97 13.00 -13.97
N GLY A 227 -4.71 11.97 -14.38
CA GLY A 227 -6.16 12.08 -14.51
C GLY A 227 -6.82 12.34 -13.14
N ARG A 228 -7.88 13.18 -13.12
CA ARG A 228 -8.56 13.57 -11.88
C ARG A 228 -8.98 12.37 -11.01
N SER A 229 -9.58 11.35 -11.62
CA SER A 229 -10.06 10.16 -10.91
C SER A 229 -8.90 9.34 -10.34
N SER A 230 -7.85 9.10 -11.13
CA SER A 230 -6.65 8.40 -10.69
C SER A 230 -5.95 9.15 -9.55
N PHE A 231 -5.80 10.48 -9.69
CA PHE A 231 -5.23 11.33 -8.64
C PHE A 231 -6.04 11.26 -7.35
N PHE A 232 -7.38 11.37 -7.44
CA PHE A 232 -8.27 11.29 -6.28
C PHE A 232 -8.11 9.94 -5.56
N THR A 233 -8.19 8.85 -6.32
CA THR A 233 -8.07 7.49 -5.78
C THR A 233 -6.70 7.27 -5.14
N LYS A 234 -5.63 7.67 -5.83
CA LYS A 234 -4.25 7.52 -5.35
C LYS A 234 -4.01 8.29 -4.04
N VAL A 235 -4.38 9.56 -3.99
CA VAL A 235 -4.21 10.39 -2.78
C VAL A 235 -5.02 9.82 -1.63
N LYS A 236 -6.28 9.44 -1.87
CA LYS A 236 -7.13 8.85 -0.83
C LYS A 236 -6.58 7.51 -0.32
N ASN A 237 -6.10 6.66 -1.21
CA ASN A 237 -5.51 5.38 -0.82
C ASN A 237 -4.18 5.55 -0.09
N LEU A 238 -3.40 6.55 -0.43
CA LEU A 238 -2.10 6.81 0.18
C LEU A 238 -2.23 7.52 1.54
N THR A 239 -3.07 8.56 1.62
CA THR A 239 -3.16 9.45 2.79
C THR A 239 -4.39 9.23 3.67
N GLY A 240 -5.41 8.55 3.16
CA GLY A 240 -6.73 8.45 3.81
C GLY A 240 -7.60 9.70 3.62
N MET A 241 -7.04 10.79 3.05
CA MET A 241 -7.74 12.07 2.80
C MET A 241 -8.09 12.22 1.33
N THR A 242 -9.13 12.99 1.05
CA THR A 242 -9.37 13.49 -0.31
C THR A 242 -8.31 14.53 -0.68
N PRO A 243 -8.03 14.74 -1.98
CA PRO A 243 -7.11 15.81 -2.40
C PRO A 243 -7.49 17.21 -1.89
N SER A 244 -8.79 17.50 -1.81
CA SER A 244 -9.27 18.78 -1.25
C SER A 244 -8.93 18.92 0.24
N GLU A 245 -9.12 17.85 1.01
CA GLU A 245 -8.77 17.83 2.44
C GLU A 245 -7.25 17.94 2.63
N LEU A 246 -6.45 17.32 1.74
CA LEU A 246 -5.00 17.43 1.78
C LEU A 246 -4.52 18.86 1.54
N ILE A 247 -5.01 19.54 0.48
CA ILE A 247 -4.70 20.95 0.21
C ILE A 247 -5.11 21.82 1.41
N GLN A 248 -6.32 21.62 1.93
CA GLN A 248 -6.81 22.38 3.08
C GLN A 248 -5.96 22.15 4.33
N ASN A 249 -5.54 20.89 4.57
CA ASN A 249 -4.68 20.53 5.69
C ASN A 249 -3.32 21.24 5.60
N GLN A 250 -2.70 21.29 4.43
CA GLN A 250 -1.45 22.02 4.20
C GLN A 250 -1.62 23.54 4.42
N ARG A 251 -2.70 24.14 3.89
CA ARG A 251 -3.02 25.56 4.14
C ARG A 251 -3.14 25.86 5.63
N ILE A 252 -3.82 25.00 6.40
CA ILE A 252 -4.00 25.18 7.85
C ILE A 252 -2.69 24.96 8.62
N ASN A 253 -1.82 24.02 8.20
CA ASN A 253 -0.49 23.86 8.76
C ASN A 253 0.35 25.12 8.54
N ARG A 254 0.37 25.63 7.31
CA ARG A 254 1.08 26.88 6.99
C ARG A 254 0.55 28.06 7.78
N ALA A 255 -0.76 28.12 8.06
CA ALA A 255 -1.34 29.13 8.92
C ALA A 255 -0.78 29.10 10.33
N SER A 256 -0.57 27.92 10.93
CA SER A 256 -0.01 27.81 12.28
C SER A 256 1.41 28.37 12.35
N ILE A 257 2.21 28.14 11.31
CA ILE A 257 3.56 28.70 11.19
C ILE A 257 3.51 30.23 11.06
N LEU A 258 2.68 30.75 10.15
CA LEU A 258 2.54 32.21 9.96
C LEU A 258 2.02 32.92 11.22
N LEU A 259 1.12 32.29 11.97
CA LEU A 259 0.61 32.84 13.23
C LEU A 259 1.69 32.96 14.31
N ARG A 260 2.72 32.10 14.31
CA ARG A 260 3.87 32.13 15.22
C ARG A 260 4.94 33.13 14.75
N GLU A 261 5.31 33.05 13.46
CA GLU A 261 6.47 33.77 12.93
C GLU A 261 6.15 35.22 12.51
N ARG A 262 4.89 35.51 12.19
CA ARG A 262 4.47 36.80 11.65
C ARG A 262 3.36 37.44 12.52
N PRO A 263 3.71 37.95 13.71
CA PRO A 263 2.77 38.62 14.61
C PRO A 263 2.19 39.91 14.01
N ASP A 264 2.88 40.50 13.04
CA ASP A 264 2.49 41.69 12.27
C ASP A 264 1.26 41.46 11.35
N LEU A 265 1.02 40.23 10.91
CA LEU A 265 -0.09 39.93 10.00
C LEU A 265 -1.41 39.75 10.77
N LEU A 266 -2.47 40.33 10.23
CA LEU A 266 -3.81 40.05 10.76
C LEU A 266 -4.29 38.67 10.39
N VAL A 267 -5.25 38.11 11.15
CA VAL A 267 -5.79 36.75 10.90
C VAL A 267 -6.49 36.65 9.51
N ASN A 268 -7.16 37.75 9.09
CA ASN A 268 -7.74 37.82 7.76
C ASN A 268 -6.69 37.84 6.65
N GLU A 269 -5.60 38.57 6.83
CA GLU A 269 -4.49 38.62 5.87
C GLU A 269 -3.83 37.25 5.70
N ILE A 270 -3.67 36.50 6.80
CA ILE A 270 -3.18 35.11 6.74
C ILE A 270 -4.18 34.22 5.99
N SER A 271 -5.47 34.35 6.28
CA SER A 271 -6.53 33.63 5.57
C SER A 271 -6.46 33.85 4.05
N ASP A 272 -6.36 35.12 3.64
CA ASP A 272 -6.33 35.52 2.23
C ASP A 272 -5.06 35.03 1.52
N ARG A 273 -3.88 35.17 2.17
CA ARG A 273 -2.58 34.68 1.67
C ARG A 273 -2.54 33.18 1.45
N LEU A 274 -3.36 32.43 2.19
CA LEU A 274 -3.46 30.97 2.07
C LEU A 274 -4.59 30.51 1.15
N GLY A 275 -5.21 31.46 0.40
CA GLY A 275 -6.22 31.14 -0.60
C GLY A 275 -7.57 30.71 -0.01
N PHE A 276 -7.90 31.13 1.20
CA PHE A 276 -9.25 30.95 1.74
C PHE A 276 -10.15 32.11 1.30
N THR A 277 -11.28 31.79 0.70
CA THR A 277 -12.29 32.76 0.26
C THR A 277 -13.10 33.34 1.42
N SER A 278 -12.99 32.78 2.63
CA SER A 278 -13.73 33.21 3.81
C SER A 278 -12.90 32.99 5.08
N THR A 279 -12.62 34.08 5.80
CA THR A 279 -11.93 34.04 7.10
C THR A 279 -12.74 33.28 8.17
N VAL A 280 -14.06 33.27 8.05
CA VAL A 280 -14.95 32.49 8.94
C VAL A 280 -14.74 30.98 8.71
N TYR A 281 -14.71 30.57 7.44
CA TYR A 281 -14.44 29.19 7.06
C TYR A 281 -13.02 28.78 7.49
N PHE A 282 -12.01 29.61 7.23
CA PHE A 282 -10.64 29.42 7.70
C PHE A 282 -10.59 29.20 9.22
N SER A 283 -11.20 30.10 10.00
CA SER A 283 -11.19 30.00 11.48
C SER A 283 -11.86 28.72 11.98
N ARG A 284 -12.92 28.27 11.33
CA ARG A 284 -13.59 27.01 11.66
C ARG A 284 -12.68 25.81 11.38
N CYS A 285 -12.03 25.76 10.22
CA CYS A 285 -11.10 24.69 9.85
C CYS A 285 -9.89 24.66 10.78
N PHE A 286 -9.33 25.83 11.09
CA PHE A 286 -8.20 25.95 12.03
C PHE A 286 -8.58 25.45 13.42
N LYS A 287 -9.74 25.89 13.95
CA LYS A 287 -10.23 25.42 15.26
C LYS A 287 -10.53 23.92 15.28
N ALA A 288 -11.05 23.36 14.17
CA ALA A 288 -11.30 21.92 14.06
C ALA A 288 -9.99 21.12 14.18
N LYS A 289 -8.87 21.64 13.64
CA LYS A 289 -7.57 20.96 13.68
C LYS A 289 -6.82 21.21 15.00
N PHE A 290 -6.73 22.45 15.44
CA PHE A 290 -5.89 22.86 16.60
C PHE A 290 -6.66 22.96 17.94
N GLY A 291 -7.97 22.78 17.91
CA GLY A 291 -8.83 22.87 19.10
C GLY A 291 -9.17 24.31 19.54
N ILE A 292 -8.40 25.30 19.10
CA ILE A 292 -8.57 26.73 19.46
C ILE A 292 -8.59 27.62 18.22
N ALA A 293 -9.19 28.80 18.35
CA ALA A 293 -9.28 29.77 17.25
C ALA A 293 -7.89 30.36 16.89
N PRO A 294 -7.64 30.80 15.63
CA PRO A 294 -6.36 31.37 15.21
C PRO A 294 -5.85 32.49 16.10
N ALA A 295 -6.72 33.43 16.53
CA ALA A 295 -6.34 34.52 17.40
C ALA A 295 -5.93 34.07 18.82
N GLN A 296 -6.57 32.99 19.32
CA GLN A 296 -6.21 32.42 20.63
C GLN A 296 -4.91 31.61 20.53
N PHE A 297 -4.70 30.89 19.40
CA PHE A 297 -3.48 30.16 19.12
C PHE A 297 -2.27 31.09 19.14
N ARG A 298 -2.33 32.24 18.46
CA ARG A 298 -1.27 33.27 18.48
C ARG A 298 -0.92 33.72 19.90
N LYS A 299 -1.94 34.01 20.73
CA LYS A 299 -1.71 34.47 22.11
C LYS A 299 -1.09 33.45 23.04
N LYS A 300 -1.26 32.17 22.74
CA LYS A 300 -0.70 31.06 23.53
C LYS A 300 0.76 30.79 23.21
N GLU A 301 1.17 31.10 21.99
CA GLU A 301 2.51 30.84 21.45
C GLU A 301 3.47 32.07 21.66
N GLN A 302 2.93 33.24 22.05
CA GLN A 302 3.67 34.42 22.49
C GLN A 302 3.86 34.39 24.01
#